data_e45038df63cc722164dd13f5f6c0ab9b
#
_entry.id   e45038df63cc722164dd13f5f6c0ab9b
#
_cell.length_a   1.000
_cell.length_b   1.000
_cell.length_c   1.000
_cell.angle_alpha   90.00
_cell.angle_beta   90.00
_cell.angle_gamma   90.00
#
_symmetry.space_group_name_H-M   'P 1'
#
loop_
_entity.id
_entity.type
_entity.pdbx_description
1 polymer ?
#
loop_
_entity_poly.entity_id
_entity_poly.type
_entity_poly.pdbx_seq_one_letter_code
_entity_poly.pdbx_strand_id
1 'polypeptide(L)'
;MAYMTPYPVRPGGPEDIDFLWEMLYEATQHSSLSDPAISRYLNGWGRPGDAAVVALDPDDGQKIGAAWYRCYPSDDCGFGFVGAWIPEIAIAVVPNRRGSGVGRACLQKLVDTARSQGFEALSLSTRCDNHAAIRLYERHGFTRLSGTDSQQPSWTMKAGLSTIVARQ
;
A
#
# COMPACT_ATOMS: atom_id res chain seq x y z
N MET A 1 3.07 16.19 -18.20
CA MET A 1 3.85 15.03 -18.55
C MET A 1 3.79 13.99 -17.50
N ALA A 2 3.45 12.82 -17.90
CA ALA A 2 3.44 11.73 -16.95
C ALA A 2 4.87 11.28 -16.73
N TYR A 3 5.25 11.12 -15.49
CA TYR A 3 6.57 10.60 -15.20
C TYR A 3 6.52 9.11 -15.46
N MET A 4 7.25 8.65 -16.42
CA MET A 4 7.39 7.21 -16.60
C MET A 4 8.36 6.73 -15.57
N THR A 5 7.91 5.82 -14.74
CA THR A 5 8.82 5.19 -13.80
C THR A 5 9.69 4.21 -14.54
N PRO A 6 10.95 4.02 -14.14
CA PRO A 6 11.84 3.07 -14.80
C PRO A 6 11.50 1.62 -14.48
N TYR A 7 10.57 1.38 -13.57
CA TYR A 7 10.25 0.03 -13.12
C TYR A 7 8.93 -0.43 -13.70
N PRO A 8 8.90 -1.57 -14.41
CA PRO A 8 7.63 -2.17 -14.80
C PRO A 8 6.84 -2.57 -13.57
N VAL A 9 5.55 -2.24 -13.54
CA VAL A 9 4.65 -2.62 -12.45
C VAL A 9 3.44 -3.30 -13.09
N ARG A 10 3.14 -4.50 -12.64
CA ARG A 10 2.03 -5.29 -13.16
C ARG A 10 1.06 -5.66 -12.06
N PRO A 11 -0.19 -6.02 -12.41
CA PRO A 11 -1.10 -6.58 -11.41
C PRO A 11 -0.51 -7.85 -10.80
N GLY A 12 -0.72 -8.06 -9.51
CA GLY A 12 -0.33 -9.28 -8.82
C GLY A 12 -1.34 -10.40 -9.09
N GLY A 13 -0.85 -11.62 -9.16
CA GLY A 13 -1.66 -12.80 -9.36
C GLY A 13 -1.40 -13.86 -8.29
N PRO A 14 -2.05 -15.03 -8.39
CA PRO A 14 -1.85 -16.09 -7.39
C PRO A 14 -0.40 -16.52 -7.24
N GLU A 15 0.39 -16.40 -8.31
CA GLU A 15 1.79 -16.76 -8.27
C GLU A 15 2.63 -15.80 -7.45
N ASP A 16 2.08 -14.68 -7.04
CA ASP A 16 2.81 -13.67 -6.30
C ASP A 16 2.56 -13.72 -4.79
N ILE A 17 1.70 -14.62 -4.33
CA ILE A 17 1.29 -14.61 -2.92
C ILE A 17 2.48 -14.80 -1.97
N ASP A 18 3.41 -15.66 -2.29
CA ASP A 18 4.58 -15.85 -1.45
C ASP A 18 5.41 -14.57 -1.35
N PHE A 19 5.56 -13.87 -2.47
CA PHE A 19 6.26 -12.60 -2.49
C PHE A 19 5.53 -11.53 -1.66
N LEU A 20 4.19 -11.52 -1.71
CA LEU A 20 3.43 -10.58 -0.89
C LEU A 20 3.67 -10.84 0.61
N TRP A 21 3.76 -12.10 1.03
CA TRP A 21 4.06 -12.41 2.43
C TRP A 21 5.47 -11.95 2.80
N GLU A 22 6.46 -12.09 1.90
CA GLU A 22 7.79 -11.54 2.14
C GLU A 22 7.73 -10.03 2.29
N MET A 23 6.95 -9.37 1.45
CA MET A 23 6.82 -7.91 1.50
C MET A 23 6.07 -7.45 2.75
N LEU A 24 5.11 -8.22 3.24
CA LEU A 24 4.45 -7.92 4.50
C LEU A 24 5.44 -7.97 5.67
N TYR A 25 6.32 -8.95 5.67
CA TYR A 25 7.38 -9.04 6.67
C TYR A 25 8.29 -7.80 6.63
N GLU A 26 8.62 -7.34 5.43
CA GLU A 26 9.42 -6.12 5.28
C GLU A 26 8.63 -4.87 5.67
N ALA A 27 7.36 -4.79 5.30
CA ALA A 27 6.52 -3.64 5.60
C ALA A 27 6.31 -3.43 7.10
N THR A 28 6.31 -4.52 7.86
CA THR A 28 6.11 -4.47 9.30
C THR A 28 7.42 -4.46 10.08
N GLN A 29 8.54 -4.30 9.37
CA GLN A 29 9.87 -4.29 9.98
C GLN A 29 10.14 -5.58 10.75
N HIS A 30 9.81 -6.69 10.10
CA HIS A 30 10.12 -8.05 10.59
C HIS A 30 9.24 -8.51 11.75
N SER A 31 8.00 -8.04 11.80
CA SER A 31 7.03 -8.55 12.77
C SER A 31 6.63 -10.00 12.45
N SER A 32 6.21 -10.72 13.47
CA SER A 32 5.80 -12.12 13.28
C SER A 32 4.58 -12.22 12.36
N LEU A 33 4.72 -12.99 11.29
CA LEU A 33 3.62 -13.21 10.35
C LEU A 33 2.55 -14.14 10.92
N SER A 34 2.79 -14.78 12.07
CA SER A 34 1.77 -15.58 12.73
C SER A 34 0.88 -14.76 13.65
N ASP A 35 1.24 -13.50 13.91
CA ASP A 35 0.41 -12.61 14.72
C ASP A 35 -0.83 -12.23 13.88
N PRO A 36 -2.06 -12.49 14.38
CA PRO A 36 -3.28 -12.13 13.64
C PRO A 36 -3.37 -10.65 13.27
N ALA A 37 -2.79 -9.76 14.07
CA ALA A 37 -2.77 -8.35 13.76
C ALA A 37 -1.99 -8.05 12.48
N ILE A 38 -1.03 -8.92 12.12
CA ILE A 38 -0.22 -8.78 10.94
C ILE A 38 -0.79 -9.65 9.80
N SER A 39 -1.07 -10.92 10.08
CA SER A 39 -1.49 -11.84 9.03
C SER A 39 -2.80 -11.46 8.36
N ARG A 40 -3.64 -10.65 9.02
CA ARG A 40 -4.91 -10.21 8.43
C ARG A 40 -4.72 -9.42 7.13
N TYR A 41 -3.53 -8.86 6.92
CA TYR A 41 -3.26 -8.10 5.71
C TYR A 41 -3.22 -8.99 4.46
N LEU A 42 -3.02 -10.30 4.61
CA LEU A 42 -2.95 -11.23 3.48
C LEU A 42 -3.72 -12.53 3.67
N ASN A 43 -4.19 -12.83 4.88
CA ASN A 43 -4.92 -14.08 5.11
C ASN A 43 -6.12 -14.19 4.18
N GLY A 44 -6.25 -15.33 3.53
CA GLY A 44 -7.37 -15.57 2.61
C GLY A 44 -7.33 -14.65 1.40
N TRP A 45 -6.13 -14.32 0.92
CA TRP A 45 -5.98 -13.40 -0.20
C TRP A 45 -6.81 -13.84 -1.41
N GLY A 46 -7.42 -12.89 -2.08
CA GLY A 46 -8.32 -13.14 -3.20
C GLY A 46 -9.78 -12.83 -2.87
N ARG A 47 -10.03 -12.16 -1.73
CA ARG A 47 -11.39 -11.72 -1.42
C ARG A 47 -11.83 -10.65 -2.40
N PRO A 48 -13.14 -10.48 -2.62
CA PRO A 48 -13.62 -9.39 -3.46
C PRO A 48 -13.07 -8.05 -2.96
N GLY A 49 -12.54 -7.26 -3.87
CA GLY A 49 -11.94 -5.97 -3.55
C GLY A 49 -10.45 -6.00 -3.27
N ASP A 50 -9.84 -7.18 -3.06
CA ASP A 50 -8.40 -7.26 -2.90
C ASP A 50 -7.71 -6.94 -4.22
N ALA A 51 -6.66 -6.16 -4.18
CA ALA A 51 -5.84 -5.87 -5.36
C ALA A 51 -4.39 -5.67 -4.96
N ALA A 52 -3.50 -6.16 -5.80
CA ALA A 52 -2.06 -6.05 -5.58
C ALA A 52 -1.36 -5.67 -6.88
N VAL A 53 -0.22 -5.01 -6.75
CA VAL A 53 0.69 -4.73 -7.86
C VAL A 53 2.09 -5.15 -7.46
N VAL A 54 2.88 -5.57 -8.44
CA VAL A 54 4.25 -6.05 -8.23
C VAL A 54 5.17 -5.30 -9.16
N ALA A 55 6.23 -4.73 -8.61
CA ALA A 55 7.26 -4.06 -9.40
C ALA A 55 8.38 -5.02 -9.73
N LEU A 56 8.89 -4.91 -10.94
CA LEU A 56 9.93 -5.79 -11.46
C LEU A 56 11.18 -5.00 -11.77
N ASP A 57 12.32 -5.67 -11.62
CA ASP A 57 13.58 -5.12 -12.10
C ASP A 57 13.53 -5.07 -13.63
N PRO A 58 13.87 -3.94 -14.26
CA PRO A 58 13.78 -3.84 -15.71
C PRO A 58 14.83 -4.69 -16.45
N ASP A 59 15.90 -5.09 -15.77
CA ASP A 59 16.97 -5.84 -16.44
C ASP A 59 16.77 -7.35 -16.35
N ASP A 60 16.39 -7.87 -15.20
CA ASP A 60 16.30 -9.32 -14.99
C ASP A 60 14.90 -9.82 -14.68
N GLY A 61 13.92 -8.92 -14.53
CA GLY A 61 12.54 -9.31 -14.28
C GLY A 61 12.25 -9.79 -12.86
N GLN A 62 13.19 -9.67 -11.93
CA GLN A 62 12.95 -10.11 -10.56
C GLN A 62 11.96 -9.18 -9.87
N LYS A 63 11.16 -9.74 -8.95
CA LYS A 63 10.23 -8.95 -8.16
C LYS A 63 11.00 -8.16 -7.12
N ILE A 64 10.81 -6.85 -7.08
CA ILE A 64 11.58 -5.97 -6.20
C ILE A 64 10.73 -5.12 -5.28
N GLY A 65 9.42 -5.16 -5.43
CA GLY A 65 8.51 -4.44 -4.55
C GLY A 65 7.08 -4.84 -4.82
N ALA A 66 6.21 -4.52 -3.89
CA ALA A 66 4.79 -4.77 -4.04
C ALA A 66 3.98 -3.79 -3.21
N ALA A 67 2.75 -3.58 -3.64
CA ALA A 67 1.77 -2.83 -2.87
C ALA A 67 0.43 -3.51 -3.07
N TRP A 68 -0.40 -3.47 -2.05
CA TRP A 68 -1.72 -4.07 -2.13
C TRP A 68 -2.68 -3.34 -1.21
N TYR A 69 -3.96 -3.59 -1.41
CA TYR A 69 -4.98 -3.10 -0.51
C TYR A 69 -6.07 -4.13 -0.32
N ARG A 70 -6.82 -3.95 0.74
CA ARG A 70 -7.96 -4.78 1.09
C ARG A 70 -8.92 -3.98 1.95
N CYS A 71 -10.21 -4.27 1.80
CA CYS A 71 -11.23 -3.74 2.69
C CYS A 71 -11.39 -4.66 3.89
N TYR A 72 -11.66 -4.08 5.06
CA TYR A 72 -11.81 -4.83 6.30
C TYR A 72 -13.15 -4.51 6.94
N PRO A 73 -13.77 -5.49 7.63
CA PRO A 73 -14.88 -5.16 8.53
C PRO A 73 -14.34 -4.46 9.78
N SER A 74 -15.17 -3.68 10.44
CA SER A 74 -14.73 -2.88 11.60
C SER A 74 -14.26 -3.72 12.78
N ASP A 75 -14.74 -4.97 12.87
CA ASP A 75 -14.38 -5.85 13.98
C ASP A 75 -13.17 -6.74 13.68
N ASP A 76 -12.57 -6.64 12.51
CA ASP A 76 -11.37 -7.39 12.15
C ASP A 76 -10.57 -6.57 11.15
N CYS A 77 -10.07 -5.43 11.58
CA CYS A 77 -9.45 -4.45 10.71
C CYS A 77 -7.97 -4.27 10.99
N GLY A 78 -7.27 -3.66 10.04
CA GLY A 78 -5.85 -3.34 10.16
C GLY A 78 -5.62 -2.08 10.99
N PHE A 79 -4.34 -1.73 11.15
CA PHE A 79 -3.94 -0.59 11.97
C PHE A 79 -4.37 0.75 11.38
N GLY A 80 -4.51 0.84 10.08
CA GLY A 80 -4.89 2.07 9.38
C GLY A 80 -6.35 2.12 8.96
N PHE A 81 -7.20 1.30 9.57
CA PHE A 81 -8.61 1.24 9.21
C PHE A 81 -9.32 2.56 9.48
N VAL A 82 -10.07 3.04 8.51
CA VAL A 82 -10.89 4.25 8.65
C VAL A 82 -12.36 4.04 8.22
N GLY A 83 -12.67 2.96 7.57
CA GLY A 83 -14.03 2.65 7.14
C GLY A 83 -14.09 1.39 6.30
N ALA A 84 -15.22 0.70 6.31
CA ALA A 84 -15.37 -0.60 5.64
C ALA A 84 -15.22 -0.49 4.12
N TRP A 85 -15.49 0.68 3.55
CA TRP A 85 -15.41 0.87 2.10
C TRP A 85 -14.17 1.64 1.66
N ILE A 86 -13.23 1.84 2.55
CA ILE A 86 -11.97 2.50 2.26
C ILE A 86 -10.87 1.46 2.43
N PRO A 87 -10.31 0.95 1.32
CA PRO A 87 -9.27 -0.05 1.43
C PRO A 87 -8.04 0.50 2.14
N GLU A 88 -7.41 -0.34 2.94
CA GLU A 88 -6.15 0.00 3.58
C GLU A 88 -5.02 -0.59 2.75
N ILE A 89 -3.99 0.21 2.46
CA ILE A 89 -2.85 -0.23 1.66
C ILE A 89 -1.70 -0.69 2.53
N ALA A 90 -0.91 -1.58 1.95
CA ALA A 90 0.42 -1.94 2.46
C ALA A 90 1.39 -1.88 1.28
N ILE A 91 2.65 -1.55 1.56
CA ILE A 91 3.64 -1.39 0.51
C ILE A 91 5.00 -1.70 1.09
N ALA A 92 5.82 -2.39 0.34
CA ALA A 92 7.21 -2.64 0.71
C ALA A 92 8.07 -2.84 -0.52
N VAL A 93 9.36 -2.57 -0.35
CA VAL A 93 10.39 -2.73 -1.37
C VAL A 93 11.48 -3.60 -0.77
N VAL A 94 12.06 -4.49 -1.56
CA VAL A 94 13.18 -5.31 -1.08
C VAL A 94 14.30 -4.39 -0.57
N PRO A 95 15.01 -4.78 0.49
CA PRO A 95 15.92 -3.86 1.17
C PRO A 95 16.97 -3.19 0.28
N ASN A 96 17.56 -3.92 -0.65
CA ASN A 96 18.61 -3.37 -1.49
C ASN A 96 18.11 -2.50 -2.64
N ARG A 97 16.81 -2.27 -2.74
CA ARG A 97 16.24 -1.40 -3.77
C ARG A 97 15.51 -0.20 -3.16
N ARG A 98 15.58 -0.02 -1.85
CA ARG A 98 14.93 1.12 -1.21
C ARG A 98 15.61 2.42 -1.63
N GLY A 99 14.82 3.49 -1.70
CA GLY A 99 15.35 4.80 -2.07
C GLY A 99 15.56 5.00 -3.56
N SER A 100 15.12 4.05 -4.41
CA SER A 100 15.34 4.13 -5.85
C SER A 100 14.08 4.39 -6.66
N GLY A 101 12.96 4.62 -6.03
CA GLY A 101 11.70 4.93 -6.73
C GLY A 101 10.78 3.75 -6.94
N VAL A 102 11.11 2.56 -6.43
CA VAL A 102 10.25 1.37 -6.57
C VAL A 102 8.94 1.56 -5.82
N GLY A 103 9.00 2.07 -4.58
CA GLY A 103 7.79 2.33 -3.80
C GLY A 103 6.86 3.31 -4.47
N ARG A 104 7.41 4.36 -5.07
CA ARG A 104 6.62 5.34 -5.80
C ARG A 104 5.92 4.70 -7.00
N ALA A 105 6.62 3.85 -7.74
CA ALA A 105 6.04 3.17 -8.89
C ALA A 105 4.88 2.26 -8.46
N CYS A 106 5.07 1.50 -7.39
CA CYS A 106 4.01 0.64 -6.85
C CYS A 106 2.82 1.44 -6.38
N LEU A 107 3.05 2.50 -5.62
CA LEU A 107 1.97 3.30 -5.06
C LEU A 107 1.15 3.98 -6.16
N GLN A 108 1.83 4.53 -7.17
CA GLN A 108 1.13 5.17 -8.27
C GLN A 108 0.20 4.17 -8.99
N LYS A 109 0.71 2.98 -9.28
CA LYS A 109 -0.10 1.96 -9.96
C LYS A 109 -1.26 1.49 -9.09
N LEU A 110 -1.03 1.35 -7.79
CA LEU A 110 -2.07 0.92 -6.87
C LEU A 110 -3.18 1.96 -6.75
N VAL A 111 -2.81 3.25 -6.68
CA VAL A 111 -3.76 4.35 -6.65
C VAL A 111 -4.60 4.35 -7.93
N ASP A 112 -3.97 4.19 -9.08
CA ASP A 112 -4.68 4.13 -10.35
C ASP A 112 -5.64 2.93 -10.40
N THR A 113 -5.23 1.80 -9.85
CA THR A 113 -6.07 0.60 -9.76
C THR A 113 -7.30 0.88 -8.89
N ALA A 114 -7.11 1.50 -7.74
CA ALA A 114 -8.22 1.82 -6.83
C ALA A 114 -9.22 2.78 -7.48
N ARG A 115 -8.72 3.78 -8.20
CA ARG A 115 -9.62 4.68 -8.94
C ARG A 115 -10.43 3.94 -9.99
N SER A 116 -9.78 3.05 -10.73
CA SER A 116 -10.48 2.29 -11.77
C SER A 116 -11.53 1.35 -11.19
N GLN A 117 -11.34 0.90 -9.95
CA GLN A 117 -12.30 0.04 -9.26
C GLN A 117 -13.39 0.82 -8.54
N GLY A 118 -13.34 2.15 -8.60
CA GLY A 118 -14.39 2.98 -8.04
C GLY A 118 -14.27 3.32 -6.56
N PHE A 119 -13.12 3.04 -5.94
CA PHE A 119 -12.93 3.42 -4.54
C PHE A 119 -12.73 4.94 -4.43
N GLU A 120 -13.31 5.52 -3.38
CA GLU A 120 -13.27 6.97 -3.19
C GLU A 120 -12.07 7.43 -2.38
N ALA A 121 -11.44 6.53 -1.65
CA ALA A 121 -10.31 6.86 -0.78
C ALA A 121 -9.50 5.62 -0.46
N LEU A 122 -8.29 5.82 -0.02
CA LEU A 122 -7.40 4.78 0.53
C LEU A 122 -6.89 5.23 1.89
N SER A 123 -6.57 4.28 2.75
CA SER A 123 -5.94 4.58 4.04
C SER A 123 -4.69 3.73 4.22
N LEU A 124 -3.90 4.09 5.21
CA LEU A 124 -2.71 3.34 5.59
C LEU A 124 -2.34 3.62 7.04
N SER A 125 -1.48 2.77 7.58
CA SER A 125 -0.80 3.02 8.85
C SER A 125 0.69 3.08 8.57
N THR A 126 1.38 4.04 9.13
CA THR A 126 2.83 4.18 9.00
C THR A 126 3.43 4.59 10.34
N ARG A 127 4.66 4.14 10.59
CA ARG A 127 5.36 4.58 11.78
C ARG A 127 5.68 6.07 11.67
N CYS A 128 5.52 6.79 12.76
CA CYS A 128 5.73 8.24 12.77
C CYS A 128 7.19 8.63 12.53
N ASP A 129 8.14 7.70 12.71
CA ASP A 129 9.55 7.95 12.46
C ASP A 129 9.98 7.52 11.04
N ASN A 130 9.09 6.99 10.24
CA ASN A 130 9.42 6.60 8.88
C ASN A 130 9.21 7.80 7.94
N HIS A 131 10.15 8.74 8.01
CA HIS A 131 10.02 10.01 7.29
C HIS A 131 10.02 9.83 5.76
N ALA A 132 10.76 8.86 5.25
CA ALA A 132 10.79 8.62 3.80
C ALA A 132 9.43 8.13 3.30
N ALA A 133 8.79 7.21 4.04
CA ALA A 133 7.47 6.72 3.69
C ALA A 133 6.43 7.83 3.79
N ILE A 134 6.47 8.62 4.85
CA ILE A 134 5.53 9.72 5.05
C ILE A 134 5.61 10.72 3.89
N ARG A 135 6.83 11.08 3.47
CA ARG A 135 6.99 11.98 2.31
C ARG A 135 6.42 11.38 1.04
N LEU A 136 6.62 10.08 0.83
CA LEU A 136 6.06 9.39 -0.33
C LEU A 136 4.54 9.47 -0.31
N TYR A 137 3.93 9.17 0.83
CA TYR A 137 2.48 9.20 0.97
C TYR A 137 1.93 10.60 0.78
N GLU A 138 2.58 11.61 1.38
CA GLU A 138 2.13 13.00 1.24
C GLU A 138 2.16 13.46 -0.22
N ARG A 139 3.15 13.01 -0.98
CA ARG A 139 3.21 13.35 -2.41
C ARG A 139 2.07 12.74 -3.21
N HIS A 140 1.43 11.71 -2.68
CA HIS A 140 0.28 11.06 -3.32
C HIS A 140 -1.06 11.47 -2.69
N GLY A 141 -1.06 12.54 -1.93
CA GLY A 141 -2.30 13.09 -1.39
C GLY A 141 -2.76 12.52 -0.07
N PHE A 142 -1.94 11.68 0.58
CA PHE A 142 -2.28 11.19 1.90
C PHE A 142 -2.00 12.25 2.95
N THR A 143 -2.91 12.40 3.89
CA THR A 143 -2.74 13.31 5.02
C THR A 143 -3.01 12.56 6.31
N ARG A 144 -2.35 12.97 7.37
CA ARG A 144 -2.56 12.38 8.69
C ARG A 144 -3.94 12.77 9.18
N LEU A 145 -4.68 11.81 9.72
CA LEU A 145 -6.01 12.10 10.24
C LEU A 145 -5.91 12.84 11.57
N SER A 146 -6.81 13.81 11.75
CA SER A 146 -6.89 14.54 13.01
C SER A 146 -7.36 13.60 14.11
N GLY A 147 -6.95 13.84 15.32
CA GLY A 147 -7.31 12.97 16.45
C GLY A 147 -6.33 11.84 16.68
N THR A 148 -5.37 11.63 15.78
CA THR A 148 -4.33 10.66 16.03
C THR A 148 -3.38 11.24 17.07
N ASP A 149 -3.16 10.51 18.16
CA ASP A 149 -2.32 10.99 19.23
C ASP A 149 -0.89 11.12 18.73
N SER A 150 -0.27 12.27 18.97
CA SER A 150 1.11 12.49 18.56
C SER A 150 2.10 11.60 19.31
N GLN A 151 1.68 10.97 20.39
CA GLN A 151 2.52 10.05 21.13
C GLN A 151 2.41 8.62 20.61
N GLN A 152 1.48 8.35 19.70
CA GLN A 152 1.36 7.03 19.12
C GLN A 152 2.54 6.75 18.19
N PRO A 153 3.10 5.54 18.19
CA PRO A 153 4.23 5.20 17.32
C PRO A 153 3.85 5.11 15.86
N SER A 154 2.57 5.05 15.56
CA SER A 154 2.08 4.95 14.18
C SER A 154 0.98 5.97 13.92
N TRP A 155 0.94 6.46 12.71
CA TRP A 155 -0.09 7.39 12.24
C TRP A 155 -0.99 6.69 11.25
N THR A 156 -2.27 7.03 11.26
CA THR A 156 -3.20 6.67 10.20
C THR A 156 -3.29 7.83 9.22
N MET A 157 -3.14 7.53 7.93
CA MET A 157 -3.23 8.54 6.88
C MET A 157 -4.30 8.11 5.86
N LYS A 158 -4.87 9.09 5.18
CA LYS A 158 -5.94 8.87 4.21
C LYS A 158 -5.74 9.77 3.01
N ALA A 159 -6.03 9.26 1.83
CA ALA A 159 -6.06 10.05 0.60
C ALA A 159 -7.41 9.89 -0.09
N GLY A 160 -8.01 10.98 -0.50
CA GLY A 160 -9.17 10.94 -1.38
C GLY A 160 -8.73 10.65 -2.80
N LEU A 161 -9.52 9.84 -3.48
CA LEU A 161 -9.24 9.48 -4.88
C LEU A 161 -10.22 10.16 -5.83
N SER A 162 -10.93 11.15 -5.38
CA SER A 162 -11.95 11.74 -6.20
C SER A 162 -11.27 12.29 -7.41
N THR A 163 -11.67 11.82 -8.46
CA THR A 163 -11.13 12.22 -9.60
C THR A 163 -11.76 13.39 -9.97
N ILE A 164 -11.12 14.25 -10.07
CA ILE A 164 -11.67 15.44 -10.39
C ILE A 164 -11.84 15.43 -11.73
N VAL A 165 -11.94 14.67 -12.21
CA VAL A 165 -12.01 14.48 -13.40
C VAL A 165 -12.80 15.17 -14.08
N ALA A 166 -12.85 14.96 -14.90
CA ALA A 166 -13.79 15.32 -15.65
C ALA A 166 -14.13 16.67 -15.67
N ARG A 167 -13.49 17.50 -15.32
CA ARG A 167 -13.88 18.68 -15.43
C ARG A 167 -13.64 19.04 -16.76
N GLN A 168 -14.47 19.05 -17.55
CA GLN A 168 -14.27 19.41 -18.89
C GLN A 168 -14.71 20.75 -19.11
#